data_b8cbc9e3be0bc71103d9dac81a1304d8
#
_entry.id   b8cbc9e3be0bc71103d9dac81a1304d8
#
_cell.length_a   1.000
_cell.length_b   1.000
_cell.length_c   1.000
_cell.angle_alpha   90.00
_cell.angle_beta   90.00
_cell.angle_gamma   90.00
#
_symmetry.space_group_name_H-M   'P 1'
#
loop_
_entity.id
_entity.type
_entity.pdbx_description
1 polymer ?
#
loop_
_entity_poly.entity_id
_entity_poly.type
_entity_poly.pdbx_seq_one_letter_code
_entity_poly.pdbx_strand_id
1 'polypeptide(L)'
;MIVGITGYAGSGKDALGKCFVSNHGYTRVAFADGVKLMALEHHGWDGRKDEAGRALLQEVGSMMRDEYEHYWVDVAFAEAAKHEHVVMTDVRYANELARLRQLGGVFVRVIRPGVGPVNDHPSETALDDQPADVTVINDATLDKLELCAAAIAMRVAFIK
;
A
#
# COMPACT_ATOMS: atom_id res chain seq x y z
N MET A 1 -13.59 0.88 -7.38
CA MET A 1 -13.45 1.32 -5.96
C MET A 1 -12.03 1.08 -5.48
N ILE A 2 -11.42 2.01 -4.72
CA ILE A 2 -10.02 1.89 -4.31
C ILE A 2 -9.93 1.96 -2.78
N VAL A 3 -9.24 0.99 -2.17
CA VAL A 3 -8.86 0.99 -0.75
C VAL A 3 -7.35 1.11 -0.66
N GLY A 4 -6.84 2.14 -0.02
CA GLY A 4 -5.41 2.31 0.24
C GLY A 4 -5.08 1.96 1.69
N ILE A 5 -4.11 1.09 1.90
CA ILE A 5 -3.72 0.60 3.24
C ILE A 5 -2.32 1.09 3.58
N THR A 6 -2.18 1.69 4.75
CA THR A 6 -0.89 2.03 5.37
C THR A 6 -0.70 1.31 6.70
N GLY A 7 0.52 1.34 7.21
CA GLY A 7 0.92 0.79 8.50
C GLY A 7 2.37 0.33 8.48
N TYR A 8 2.99 0.25 9.64
CA TYR A 8 4.40 -0.15 9.76
C TYR A 8 4.68 -1.57 9.28
N ALA A 9 5.94 -1.87 9.02
CA ALA A 9 6.35 -3.23 8.72
C ALA A 9 5.93 -4.18 9.85
N GLY A 10 5.27 -5.30 9.51
CA GLY A 10 4.75 -6.25 10.51
C GLY A 10 3.40 -5.87 11.14
N SER A 11 2.78 -4.74 10.79
CA SER A 11 1.47 -4.34 11.33
C SER A 11 0.31 -5.25 10.88
N GLY A 12 0.48 -6.00 9.78
CA GLY A 12 -0.56 -6.86 9.22
C GLY A 12 -1.31 -6.26 8.02
N LYS A 13 -0.84 -5.14 7.45
CA LYS A 13 -1.45 -4.54 6.25
C LYS A 13 -1.55 -5.50 5.06
N ASP A 14 -0.51 -6.33 4.84
CA ASP A 14 -0.53 -7.32 3.75
C ASP A 14 -1.55 -8.44 4.02
N ALA A 15 -1.74 -8.83 5.28
CA ALA A 15 -2.76 -9.81 5.66
C ALA A 15 -4.18 -9.23 5.43
N LEU A 16 -4.41 -7.98 5.83
CA LEU A 16 -5.67 -7.29 5.55
C LEU A 16 -5.90 -7.17 4.04
N GLY A 17 -4.88 -6.82 3.25
CA GLY A 17 -4.96 -6.76 1.79
C GLY A 17 -5.33 -8.12 1.16
N LYS A 18 -4.77 -9.22 1.70
CA LYS A 18 -5.14 -10.57 1.25
C LYS A 18 -6.62 -10.90 1.53
N CYS A 19 -7.18 -10.46 2.66
CA CYS A 19 -8.60 -10.64 2.95
C CYS A 19 -9.48 -9.97 1.88
N PHE A 20 -9.14 -8.76 1.44
CA PHE A 20 -9.84 -8.09 0.34
C PHE A 20 -9.79 -8.88 -0.97
N VAL A 21 -8.61 -9.41 -1.32
CA VAL A 21 -8.43 -10.19 -2.55
C VAL A 21 -9.20 -11.51 -2.49
N SER A 22 -9.03 -12.26 -1.39
CA SER A 22 -9.59 -13.62 -1.28
C SER A 22 -11.11 -13.64 -1.14
N ASN A 23 -11.70 -12.66 -0.42
CA ASN A 23 -13.07 -12.74 0.04
C ASN A 23 -14.00 -11.67 -0.58
N HIS A 24 -13.44 -10.63 -1.20
CA HIS A 24 -14.22 -9.48 -1.67
C HIS A 24 -13.98 -9.08 -3.13
N GLY A 25 -13.23 -9.89 -3.89
CA GLY A 25 -13.03 -9.67 -5.32
C GLY A 25 -12.15 -8.45 -5.68
N TYR A 26 -11.33 -7.98 -4.75
CA TYR A 26 -10.38 -6.89 -5.01
C TYR A 26 -9.14 -7.40 -5.73
N THR A 27 -8.61 -6.58 -6.65
CA THR A 27 -7.29 -6.79 -7.22
C THR A 27 -6.26 -6.04 -6.38
N ARG A 28 -5.17 -6.71 -5.99
CA ARG A 28 -4.07 -6.04 -5.30
C ARG A 28 -3.21 -5.29 -6.32
N VAL A 29 -2.95 -4.02 -6.04
CA VAL A 29 -1.94 -3.19 -6.72
C VAL A 29 -0.99 -2.63 -5.66
N ALA A 30 0.29 -2.48 -5.97
CA ALA A 30 1.25 -1.86 -5.06
C ALA A 30 2.21 -0.94 -5.82
N PHE A 31 2.55 0.20 -5.22
CA PHE A 31 3.52 1.15 -5.79
C PHE A 31 4.89 0.49 -5.99
N ALA A 32 5.28 -0.38 -5.06
CA ALA A 32 6.52 -1.14 -5.15
C ALA A 32 6.56 -2.16 -6.32
N ASP A 33 5.43 -2.50 -6.93
CA ASP A 33 5.44 -3.49 -8.01
C ASP A 33 6.03 -2.91 -9.30
N GLY A 34 5.79 -1.62 -9.60
CA GLY A 34 6.45 -0.91 -10.70
C GLY A 34 7.96 -0.80 -10.49
N VAL A 35 8.40 -0.48 -9.26
CA VAL A 35 9.83 -0.44 -8.91
C VAL A 35 10.50 -1.79 -9.15
N LYS A 36 9.86 -2.88 -8.72
CA LYS A 36 10.40 -4.24 -8.89
C LYS A 36 10.48 -4.64 -10.36
N LEU A 37 9.44 -4.32 -11.13
CA LEU A 37 9.43 -4.62 -12.57
C LEU A 37 10.58 -3.88 -13.27
N MET A 38 10.74 -2.60 -13.03
CA MET A 38 11.83 -1.80 -13.59
C MET A 38 13.21 -2.34 -13.16
N ALA A 39 13.39 -2.68 -11.88
CA ALA A 39 14.62 -3.24 -11.38
C ALA A 39 14.96 -4.59 -12.04
N LEU A 40 13.96 -5.43 -12.27
CA LEU A 40 14.11 -6.74 -12.92
C LEU A 40 14.49 -6.59 -14.41
N GLU A 41 13.80 -5.71 -15.13
CA GLU A 41 13.95 -5.57 -16.57
C GLU A 41 15.19 -4.75 -16.97
N HIS A 42 15.56 -3.74 -16.18
CA HIS A 42 16.53 -2.74 -16.59
C HIS A 42 17.75 -2.60 -15.67
N HIS A 43 17.69 -3.10 -14.44
CA HIS A 43 18.75 -2.91 -13.45
C HIS A 43 19.35 -4.21 -12.91
N GLY A 44 19.04 -5.37 -13.53
CA GLY A 44 19.66 -6.66 -13.20
C GLY A 44 19.27 -7.24 -11.83
N TRP A 45 18.11 -6.83 -11.27
CA TRP A 45 17.63 -7.42 -10.04
C TRP A 45 17.24 -8.89 -10.26
N ASP A 46 17.67 -9.77 -9.36
CA ASP A 46 17.45 -11.23 -9.46
C ASP A 46 16.17 -11.70 -8.74
N GLY A 47 15.36 -10.78 -8.22
CA GLY A 47 14.11 -11.06 -7.49
C GLY A 47 14.30 -11.28 -5.99
N ARG A 48 15.55 -11.39 -5.50
CA ARG A 48 15.82 -11.59 -4.06
C ARG A 48 15.74 -10.27 -3.28
N LYS A 49 15.19 -10.35 -2.07
CA LYS A 49 15.09 -9.22 -1.14
C LYS A 49 16.14 -9.32 -0.02
N ASP A 50 17.34 -9.75 -0.36
CA ASP A 50 18.51 -9.61 0.50
C ASP A 50 18.92 -8.13 0.65
N GLU A 51 20.01 -7.87 1.32
CA GLU A 51 20.51 -6.51 1.56
C GLU A 51 20.79 -5.77 0.24
N ALA A 52 21.47 -6.42 -0.70
CA ALA A 52 21.81 -5.86 -2.02
C ALA A 52 20.54 -5.59 -2.85
N GLY A 53 19.60 -6.55 -2.88
CA GLY A 53 18.34 -6.39 -3.59
C GLY A 53 17.47 -5.27 -3.04
N ARG A 54 17.44 -5.08 -1.71
CA ARG A 54 16.73 -3.97 -1.08
C ARG A 54 17.36 -2.61 -1.41
N ALA A 55 18.70 -2.52 -1.37
CA ALA A 55 19.44 -1.32 -1.74
C ALA A 55 19.14 -0.93 -3.20
N LEU A 56 19.20 -1.88 -4.12
CA LEU A 56 18.88 -1.66 -5.52
C LEU A 56 17.44 -1.16 -5.72
N LEU A 57 16.46 -1.78 -5.05
CA LEU A 57 15.07 -1.33 -5.14
C LEU A 57 14.87 0.08 -4.58
N GLN A 58 15.59 0.46 -3.53
CA GLN A 58 15.56 1.82 -3.00
C GLN A 58 16.17 2.82 -3.99
N GLU A 59 17.30 2.48 -4.60
CA GLU A 59 17.97 3.30 -5.62
C GLU A 59 17.08 3.54 -6.83
N VAL A 60 16.54 2.47 -7.43
CA VAL A 60 15.61 2.56 -8.57
C VAL A 60 14.36 3.37 -8.21
N GLY A 61 13.81 3.12 -7.02
CA GLY A 61 12.66 3.86 -6.53
C GLY A 61 12.92 5.36 -6.36
N SER A 62 14.10 5.75 -5.85
CA SER A 62 14.49 7.15 -5.67
C SER A 62 14.80 7.83 -6.99
N MET A 63 15.60 7.19 -7.85
CA MET A 63 16.00 7.74 -9.15
C MET A 63 14.80 8.26 -9.96
N MET A 64 13.74 7.47 -10.05
CA MET A 64 12.57 7.87 -10.81
C MET A 64 11.75 8.98 -10.12
N ARG A 65 11.73 9.03 -8.77
CA ARG A 65 11.07 10.11 -8.03
C ARG A 65 11.84 11.45 -8.15
N ASP A 66 13.16 11.39 -8.20
CA ASP A 66 14.01 12.58 -8.35
C ASP A 66 13.80 13.22 -9.72
N GLU A 67 13.56 12.41 -10.75
CA GLU A 67 13.25 12.89 -12.09
C GLU A 67 11.80 13.38 -12.24
N TYR A 68 10.84 12.64 -11.65
CA TYR A 68 9.42 12.96 -11.63
C TYR A 68 8.75 12.42 -10.37
N GLU A 69 8.42 13.28 -9.42
CA GLU A 69 7.88 12.95 -8.09
C GLU A 69 6.65 12.01 -8.15
N HIS A 70 5.82 12.14 -9.17
CA HIS A 70 4.59 11.35 -9.31
C HIS A 70 4.76 10.07 -10.15
N TYR A 71 5.96 9.72 -10.58
CA TYR A 71 6.19 8.60 -11.50
C TYR A 71 5.52 7.29 -11.01
N TRP A 72 5.85 6.86 -9.80
CA TRP A 72 5.27 5.62 -9.25
C TRP A 72 3.79 5.73 -8.92
N VAL A 73 3.31 6.93 -8.61
CA VAL A 73 1.89 7.20 -8.41
C VAL A 73 1.14 6.97 -9.71
N ASP A 74 1.61 7.56 -10.81
CA ASP A 74 0.96 7.43 -12.10
C ASP A 74 1.00 5.97 -12.61
N VAL A 75 2.12 5.27 -12.47
CA VAL A 75 2.25 3.85 -12.82
C VAL A 75 1.25 2.99 -12.05
N ALA A 76 1.19 3.13 -10.72
CA ALA A 76 0.31 2.33 -9.90
C ALA A 76 -1.18 2.62 -10.15
N PHE A 77 -1.55 3.89 -10.31
CA PHE A 77 -2.94 4.26 -10.57
C PHE A 77 -3.37 3.98 -12.01
N ALA A 78 -2.46 3.96 -12.99
CA ALA A 78 -2.74 3.46 -14.33
C ALA A 78 -3.07 1.96 -14.32
N GLU A 79 -2.36 1.17 -13.50
CA GLU A 79 -2.70 -0.25 -13.29
C GLU A 79 -4.03 -0.38 -12.55
N ALA A 80 -4.23 0.37 -11.48
CA ALA A 80 -5.48 0.36 -10.71
C ALA A 80 -6.72 0.66 -11.57
N ALA A 81 -6.60 1.55 -12.56
CA ALA A 81 -7.69 1.93 -13.44
C ALA A 81 -8.21 0.78 -14.35
N LYS A 82 -7.46 -0.29 -14.49
CA LYS A 82 -7.87 -1.49 -15.25
C LYS A 82 -8.83 -2.41 -14.48
N HIS A 83 -9.05 -2.13 -13.18
CA HIS A 83 -9.79 -2.99 -12.27
C HIS A 83 -10.93 -2.23 -11.59
N GLU A 84 -12.06 -2.91 -11.37
CA GLU A 84 -13.23 -2.29 -10.72
C GLU A 84 -13.00 -2.06 -9.22
N HIS A 85 -12.39 -3.04 -8.54
CA HIS A 85 -12.10 -3.02 -7.11
C HIS A 85 -10.62 -3.23 -6.87
N VAL A 86 -9.96 -2.27 -6.22
CA VAL A 86 -8.51 -2.29 -6.00
C VAL A 86 -8.18 -2.10 -4.53
N VAL A 87 -7.26 -2.90 -4.03
CA VAL A 87 -6.59 -2.70 -2.75
C VAL A 87 -5.11 -2.39 -2.95
N MET A 88 -4.67 -1.21 -2.50
CA MET A 88 -3.27 -0.78 -2.52
C MET A 88 -2.69 -0.98 -1.12
N THR A 89 -1.72 -1.88 -0.98
CA THR A 89 -1.27 -2.36 0.34
C THR A 89 -0.02 -1.65 0.88
N ASP A 90 0.51 -0.66 0.15
CA ASP A 90 1.76 0.01 0.46
C ASP A 90 1.70 1.54 0.24
N VAL A 91 0.58 2.16 0.63
CA VAL A 91 0.47 3.63 0.65
C VAL A 91 1.40 4.18 1.73
N ARG A 92 2.42 4.98 1.33
CA ARG A 92 3.51 5.44 2.20
C ARG A 92 3.81 6.92 2.10
N TYR A 93 3.49 7.58 0.98
CA TYR A 93 3.83 8.96 0.73
C TYR A 93 2.60 9.85 0.59
N ALA A 94 2.78 11.14 0.85
CA ALA A 94 1.69 12.12 0.80
C ALA A 94 1.06 12.25 -0.60
N ASN A 95 1.87 12.19 -1.66
CA ASN A 95 1.40 12.24 -3.05
C ASN A 95 0.56 11.00 -3.43
N GLU A 96 0.91 9.80 -2.92
CA GLU A 96 0.14 8.58 -3.08
C GLU A 96 -1.24 8.70 -2.40
N LEU A 97 -1.25 9.19 -1.16
CA LEU A 97 -2.49 9.44 -0.42
C LEU A 97 -3.34 10.55 -1.07
N ALA A 98 -2.72 11.63 -1.55
CA ALA A 98 -3.42 12.70 -2.24
C ALA A 98 -4.14 12.17 -3.48
N ARG A 99 -3.48 11.34 -4.28
CA ARG A 99 -4.08 10.71 -5.47
C ARG A 99 -5.20 9.75 -5.12
N LEU A 100 -5.02 8.93 -4.07
CA LEU A 100 -6.07 8.05 -3.54
C LEU A 100 -7.34 8.85 -3.20
N ARG A 101 -7.18 9.95 -2.45
CA ARG A 101 -8.30 10.82 -2.04
C ARG A 101 -8.98 11.51 -3.22
N GLN A 102 -8.21 12.01 -4.21
CA GLN A 102 -8.77 12.61 -5.43
C GLN A 102 -9.69 11.66 -6.19
N LEU A 103 -9.41 10.37 -6.14
CA LEU A 103 -10.20 9.32 -6.78
C LEU A 103 -11.34 8.77 -5.89
N GLY A 104 -11.60 9.40 -4.74
CA GLY A 104 -12.63 8.95 -3.80
C GLY A 104 -12.29 7.62 -3.11
N GLY A 105 -11.01 7.27 -3.05
CA GLY A 105 -10.55 6.06 -2.36
C GLY A 105 -10.61 6.19 -0.84
N VAL A 106 -10.76 5.06 -0.16
CA VAL A 106 -10.79 4.96 1.31
C VAL A 106 -9.40 4.67 1.85
N PHE A 107 -8.92 5.49 2.77
CA PHE A 107 -7.62 5.36 3.40
C PHE A 107 -7.73 4.61 4.73
N VAL A 108 -7.07 3.45 4.82
CA VAL A 108 -7.09 2.54 5.97
C VAL A 108 -5.73 2.50 6.63
N ARG A 109 -5.68 2.71 7.93
CA ARG A 109 -4.47 2.53 8.75
C ARG A 109 -4.55 1.26 9.55
N VAL A 110 -3.53 0.39 9.45
CA VAL A 110 -3.41 -0.82 10.27
C VAL A 110 -2.38 -0.58 11.37
N ILE A 111 -2.81 -0.69 12.61
CA ILE A 111 -1.98 -0.56 13.81
C ILE A 111 -1.90 -1.91 14.50
N ARG A 112 -0.69 -2.36 14.80
CA ARG A 112 -0.46 -3.52 15.65
C ARG A 112 0.22 -3.07 16.94
N PRO A 113 -0.36 -3.35 18.12
CA PRO A 113 0.26 -3.00 19.39
C PRO A 113 1.69 -3.55 19.49
N GLY A 114 2.63 -2.70 19.91
CA GLY A 114 4.04 -3.06 20.04
C GLY A 114 4.85 -3.03 18.72
N VAL A 115 4.23 -2.65 17.60
CA VAL A 115 4.91 -2.47 16.32
C VAL A 115 5.02 -0.98 16.01
N GLY A 116 6.24 -0.50 15.78
CA GLY A 116 6.58 0.87 15.40
C GLY A 116 7.37 0.92 14.09
N PRO A 117 7.83 2.11 13.69
CA PRO A 117 8.68 2.27 12.51
C PRO A 117 9.99 1.50 12.67
N VAL A 118 10.44 0.87 11.60
CA VAL A 118 11.71 0.09 11.60
C VAL A 118 12.92 1.02 11.62
N ASN A 119 12.77 2.22 11.04
CA ASN A 119 13.79 3.27 10.97
C ASN A 119 13.12 4.63 10.69
N ASP A 120 13.91 5.70 10.66
CA ASP A 120 13.45 7.07 10.42
C ASP A 120 13.27 7.41 8.93
N HIS A 121 13.24 6.42 8.04
CA HIS A 121 13.07 6.68 6.61
C HIS A 121 11.66 7.23 6.35
N PRO A 122 11.51 8.25 5.47
CA PRO A 122 10.20 8.87 5.18
C PRO A 122 9.08 7.89 4.78
N SER A 123 9.44 6.77 4.13
CA SER A 123 8.45 5.74 3.78
C SER A 123 7.80 5.03 4.98
N GLU A 124 8.36 5.19 6.17
CA GLU A 124 7.79 4.61 7.40
C GLU A 124 6.90 5.61 8.14
N THR A 125 7.24 6.91 8.12
CA THR A 125 6.61 7.91 9.00
C THR A 125 5.85 9.03 8.30
N ALA A 126 6.01 9.20 6.97
CA ALA A 126 5.44 10.35 6.24
C ALA A 126 3.91 10.49 6.33
N LEU A 127 3.20 9.44 6.71
CA LEU A 127 1.74 9.46 6.85
C LEU A 127 1.25 9.39 8.31
N ASP A 128 2.14 9.42 9.31
CA ASP A 128 1.74 9.24 10.71
C ASP A 128 0.71 10.28 11.18
N ASP A 129 0.88 11.53 10.77
CA ASP A 129 -0.02 12.65 11.09
C ASP A 129 -1.25 12.73 10.17
N GLN A 130 -1.37 11.87 9.17
CA GLN A 130 -2.49 11.92 8.24
C GLN A 130 -3.72 11.19 8.83
N PRO A 131 -4.90 11.84 8.88
CA PRO A 131 -6.11 11.17 9.35
C PRO A 131 -6.50 10.03 8.40
N ALA A 132 -6.78 8.86 8.96
CA ALA A 132 -7.31 7.72 8.22
C ALA A 132 -8.85 7.72 8.29
N ASP A 133 -9.51 7.26 7.21
CA ASP A 133 -10.96 7.08 7.18
C ASP A 133 -11.39 5.91 8.05
N VAL A 134 -10.51 4.91 8.17
CA VAL A 134 -10.68 3.73 9.03
C VAL A 134 -9.34 3.36 9.67
N THR A 135 -9.36 3.12 10.98
CA THR A 135 -8.22 2.54 11.70
C THR A 135 -8.56 1.11 12.13
N VAL A 136 -7.73 0.16 11.71
CA VAL A 136 -7.84 -1.26 12.08
C VAL A 136 -6.78 -1.57 13.12
N ILE A 137 -7.20 -1.99 14.31
CA ILE A 137 -6.31 -2.48 15.36
C ILE A 137 -6.12 -3.99 15.17
N ASN A 138 -4.92 -4.39 14.79
CA ASN A 138 -4.53 -5.79 14.60
C ASN A 138 -3.93 -6.36 15.88
N ASP A 139 -4.78 -6.68 16.83
CA ASP A 139 -4.44 -7.20 18.16
C ASP A 139 -4.91 -8.64 18.40
N ALA A 140 -5.47 -9.30 17.38
CA ALA A 140 -6.13 -10.58 17.51
C ALA A 140 -5.83 -11.51 16.32
N THR A 141 -6.82 -12.34 15.95
CA THR A 141 -6.72 -13.40 14.93
C THR A 141 -6.88 -12.86 13.51
N LEU A 142 -6.57 -13.71 12.52
CA LEU A 142 -6.84 -13.44 11.12
C LEU A 142 -8.34 -13.24 10.85
N ASP A 143 -9.21 -14.02 11.53
CA ASP A 143 -10.66 -13.89 11.40
C ASP A 143 -11.15 -12.46 11.71
N LYS A 144 -10.53 -11.81 12.71
CA LYS A 144 -10.85 -10.41 13.01
C LYS A 144 -10.46 -9.46 11.86
N LEU A 145 -9.32 -9.69 11.20
CA LEU A 145 -8.94 -8.93 10.01
C LEU A 145 -9.90 -9.16 8.85
N GLU A 146 -10.40 -10.38 8.69
CA GLU A 146 -11.41 -10.70 7.67
C GLU A 146 -12.73 -9.96 7.94
N LEU A 147 -13.19 -9.90 9.17
CA LEU A 147 -14.36 -9.11 9.56
C LEU A 147 -14.14 -7.61 9.31
N CYS A 148 -12.96 -7.09 9.59
CA CYS A 148 -12.60 -5.71 9.29
C CYS A 148 -12.63 -5.45 7.77
N ALA A 149 -12.06 -6.33 6.96
CA ALA A 149 -12.08 -6.23 5.51
C ALA A 149 -13.52 -6.22 4.97
N ALA A 150 -14.38 -7.12 5.47
CA ALA A 150 -15.79 -7.19 5.11
C ALA A 150 -16.54 -5.88 5.44
N ALA A 151 -16.34 -5.36 6.65
CA ALA A 151 -16.98 -4.11 7.08
C ALA A 151 -16.52 -2.90 6.23
N ILE A 152 -15.24 -2.83 5.90
CA ILE A 152 -14.69 -1.77 5.03
C ILE A 152 -15.24 -1.93 3.61
N ALA A 153 -15.24 -3.13 3.03
CA ALA A 153 -15.75 -3.38 1.69
C ALA A 153 -17.23 -2.98 1.56
N MET A 154 -18.05 -3.34 2.55
CA MET A 154 -19.45 -2.91 2.63
C MET A 154 -19.58 -1.38 2.70
N ARG A 155 -18.82 -0.72 3.61
CA ARG A 155 -18.85 0.74 3.75
C ARG A 155 -18.51 1.44 2.43
N VAL A 156 -17.47 0.97 1.74
CA VAL A 156 -17.03 1.53 0.44
C VAL A 156 -18.11 1.36 -0.64
N ALA A 157 -18.88 0.27 -0.60
CA ALA A 157 -19.98 0.05 -1.54
C ALA A 157 -21.15 1.03 -1.36
N PHE A 158 -21.33 1.58 -0.15
CA PHE A 158 -22.41 2.53 0.18
C PHE A 158 -22.04 4.01 0.03
N ILE A 159 -20.76 4.35 -0.25
CA ILE A 159 -20.29 5.74 -0.43
C ILE A 159 -20.49 6.25 -1.88
N LYS A 160 -21.28 5.57 -2.69
CA LYS A 160 -21.64 5.99 -4.06
C LYS A 160 -22.73 7.07 -4.06
#